data_ec11c4227336725476fbccb50ec8ec94
#
_entry.id   ec11c4227336725476fbccb50ec8ec94
#
_cell.length_a   1.000
_cell.length_b   1.000
_cell.length_c   1.000
_cell.angle_alpha   90.00
_cell.angle_beta   90.00
_cell.angle_gamma   90.00
#
_symmetry.space_group_name_H-M   'P 1'
#
loop_
_entity.id
_entity.type
_entity.pdbx_description
1 polymer ?
#
loop_
_entity_poly.entity_id
_entity_poly.type
_entity_poly.pdbx_seq_one_letter_code
_entity_poly.pdbx_strand_id
1 'polypeptide(L)'
;QTSHAEHYKNINGKAILDRIKITDKGCFGCPTPCGKYGRTKTSAGSAYVEGPEFETIALFGGNCVLKTIEEVAYANYVCDELGIDTISAGVVLGWAIECFQKGILSRDDIGRNIDFSDLDSIVYLLNVIAKREGIGDLLAEGVKRAAEKTGGGSERFAIQVKGLEWSGYECRNAPSMMLAYLTADVGAH
;
A
#
# COMPACT_ATOMS: atom_id res chain seq x y z
N GLN A 1 2.64 10.21 -8.44
CA GLN A 1 3.62 9.74 -9.45
C GLN A 1 2.88 8.92 -10.51
N THR A 2 3.09 9.20 -11.80
CA THR A 2 2.60 8.37 -12.89
C THR A 2 3.57 7.22 -13.09
N SER A 3 3.12 5.99 -12.88
CA SER A 3 3.93 4.81 -13.18
C SER A 3 4.24 4.75 -14.67
N HIS A 4 5.49 4.49 -15.01
CA HIS A 4 5.88 4.27 -16.41
C HIS A 4 5.21 3.00 -16.96
N ALA A 5 4.89 2.98 -18.26
CA ALA A 5 4.22 1.84 -18.91
C ALA A 5 4.95 0.50 -18.73
N GLU A 6 6.27 0.52 -18.58
CA GLU A 6 7.06 -0.69 -18.29
C GLU A 6 6.89 -1.19 -16.87
N HIS A 7 6.78 -0.29 -15.90
CA HIS A 7 6.50 -0.65 -14.52
C HIS A 7 5.14 -1.36 -14.40
N TYR A 8 4.11 -0.83 -15.05
CA TYR A 8 2.79 -1.46 -15.09
C TYR A 8 2.81 -2.90 -15.60
N LYS A 9 3.64 -3.22 -16.59
CA LYS A 9 3.77 -4.60 -17.10
C LYS A 9 4.26 -5.59 -16.05
N ASN A 10 5.03 -5.12 -15.07
CA ASN A 10 5.60 -5.97 -14.03
C ASN A 10 4.65 -6.22 -12.84
N ILE A 11 3.56 -5.45 -12.73
CA ILE A 11 2.64 -5.51 -11.59
C ILE A 11 1.17 -5.73 -12.00
N ASN A 12 0.87 -5.91 -13.27
CA ASN A 12 -0.51 -6.05 -13.78
C ASN A 12 -1.06 -7.47 -13.59
N GLY A 13 -2.35 -7.65 -13.93
CA GLY A 13 -3.02 -8.94 -13.82
C GLY A 13 -2.35 -10.08 -14.60
N LYS A 14 -1.69 -9.77 -15.75
CA LYS A 14 -0.92 -10.77 -16.51
C LYS A 14 0.31 -11.23 -15.72
N ALA A 15 1.01 -10.30 -15.03
CA ALA A 15 2.15 -10.66 -14.18
C ALA A 15 1.72 -11.59 -13.03
N ILE A 16 0.53 -11.39 -12.44
CA ILE A 16 -0.03 -12.31 -11.44
C ILE A 16 -0.18 -13.71 -12.02
N LEU A 17 -0.83 -13.82 -13.19
CA LEU A 17 -1.12 -15.10 -13.81
C LEU A 17 0.15 -15.87 -14.19
N ASP A 18 1.12 -15.18 -14.74
CA ASP A 18 2.33 -15.78 -15.30
C ASP A 18 3.39 -16.13 -14.24
N ARG A 19 3.42 -15.41 -13.10
CA ARG A 19 4.57 -15.41 -12.19
C ARG A 19 4.27 -15.91 -10.79
N ILE A 20 3.05 -15.69 -10.27
CA ILE A 20 2.73 -16.04 -8.87
C ILE A 20 1.53 -16.97 -8.73
N LYS A 21 0.53 -16.90 -9.61
CA LYS A 21 -0.72 -17.66 -9.49
C LYS A 21 -0.48 -19.17 -9.57
N ILE A 22 -1.06 -19.90 -8.62
CA ILE A 22 -1.17 -21.37 -8.64
C ILE A 22 -2.58 -21.78 -9.06
N THR A 23 -3.63 -21.19 -8.42
CA THR A 23 -5.02 -21.53 -8.70
C THR A 23 -5.94 -20.34 -8.43
N ASP A 24 -7.15 -20.38 -8.96
CA ASP A 24 -8.22 -19.46 -8.58
C ASP A 24 -8.83 -19.89 -7.25
N LYS A 25 -9.27 -18.96 -6.44
CA LYS A 25 -9.89 -19.18 -5.14
C LYS A 25 -11.13 -18.30 -4.99
N GLY A 26 -12.21 -18.88 -4.51
CA GLY A 26 -13.43 -18.16 -4.14
C GLY A 26 -13.59 -18.08 -2.63
N CYS A 27 -14.32 -17.08 -2.15
CA CYS A 27 -14.76 -17.02 -0.77
C CYS A 27 -15.72 -18.17 -0.46
N PHE A 28 -15.86 -18.53 0.82
CA PHE A 28 -16.75 -19.60 1.24
C PHE A 28 -18.18 -19.38 0.72
N GLY A 29 -18.70 -20.39 0.00
CA GLY A 29 -20.04 -20.35 -0.58
C GLY A 29 -20.20 -19.44 -1.81
N CYS A 30 -19.16 -18.77 -2.30
CA CYS A 30 -19.21 -17.93 -3.49
C CYS A 30 -18.94 -18.74 -4.76
N PRO A 31 -19.84 -18.68 -5.79
CA PRO A 31 -19.65 -19.39 -7.05
C PRO A 31 -18.59 -18.74 -7.97
N THR A 32 -18.13 -17.52 -7.67
CA THR A 32 -17.21 -16.76 -8.51
C THR A 32 -15.81 -16.75 -7.88
N PRO A 33 -14.85 -17.58 -8.37
CA PRO A 33 -13.50 -17.64 -7.83
C PRO A 33 -12.64 -16.47 -8.37
N CYS A 34 -12.91 -15.23 -7.90
CA CYS A 34 -12.17 -14.04 -8.33
C CYS A 34 -10.79 -13.91 -7.67
N GLY A 35 -10.59 -14.47 -6.46
CA GLY A 35 -9.32 -14.46 -5.75
C GLY A 35 -8.27 -15.33 -6.46
N LYS A 36 -7.00 -15.03 -6.21
CA LYS A 36 -5.85 -15.75 -6.75
C LYS A 36 -4.99 -16.26 -5.61
N TYR A 37 -4.90 -17.59 -5.49
CA TYR A 37 -3.94 -18.22 -4.60
C TYR A 37 -2.65 -18.46 -5.33
N GLY A 38 -1.55 -18.06 -4.75
CA GLY A 38 -0.26 -18.10 -5.40
C GLY A 38 0.92 -18.24 -4.45
N ARG A 39 2.11 -18.20 -5.01
CA ARG A 39 3.37 -18.21 -4.29
C ARG A 39 4.25 -17.08 -4.76
N THR A 40 4.81 -16.34 -3.81
CA THR A 40 5.81 -15.30 -4.08
C THR A 40 7.17 -15.69 -3.52
N LYS A 41 8.22 -15.16 -4.15
CA LYS A 41 9.60 -15.27 -3.68
C LYS A 41 10.35 -13.98 -3.99
N THR A 42 10.93 -13.38 -2.96
CA THR A 42 11.69 -12.13 -3.01
C THR A 42 13.00 -12.25 -2.23
N SER A 43 13.80 -11.19 -2.18
CA SER A 43 14.98 -11.10 -1.29
C SER A 43 14.59 -11.16 0.19
N ALA A 44 13.40 -10.67 0.55
CA ALA A 44 12.91 -10.66 1.93
C ALA A 44 12.35 -12.02 2.38
N GLY A 45 12.04 -12.93 1.43
CA GLY A 45 11.52 -14.25 1.76
C GLY A 45 10.62 -14.85 0.69
N SER A 46 9.94 -15.94 1.06
CA SER A 46 8.94 -16.57 0.20
C SER A 46 7.69 -16.92 1.03
N ALA A 47 6.52 -16.77 0.41
CA ALA A 47 5.24 -17.02 1.05
C ALA A 47 4.22 -17.56 0.05
N TYR A 48 3.20 -18.23 0.59
CA TYR A 48 1.95 -18.47 -0.13
C TYR A 48 0.99 -17.33 0.20
N VAL A 49 0.30 -16.81 -0.81
CA VAL A 49 -0.55 -15.64 -0.67
C VAL A 49 -1.90 -15.85 -1.34
N GLU A 50 -2.93 -15.23 -0.78
CA GLU A 50 -4.19 -14.96 -1.48
C GLU A 50 -4.18 -13.50 -1.93
N GLY A 51 -4.38 -13.25 -3.22
CA GLY A 51 -4.19 -11.93 -3.82
C GLY A 51 -2.84 -11.84 -4.56
N PRO A 52 -2.26 -10.63 -4.74
CA PRO A 52 -2.81 -9.33 -4.27
C PRO A 52 -4.04 -8.89 -5.07
N GLU A 53 -4.95 -8.20 -4.39
CA GLU A 53 -6.10 -7.55 -5.01
C GLU A 53 -5.70 -6.24 -5.70
N PHE A 54 -6.63 -5.66 -6.48
CA PHE A 54 -6.38 -4.42 -7.24
C PHE A 54 -5.85 -3.30 -6.34
N GLU A 55 -6.47 -3.09 -5.18
CA GLU A 55 -6.10 -2.03 -4.24
C GLU A 55 -4.66 -2.19 -3.73
N THR A 56 -4.29 -3.40 -3.37
CA THR A 56 -2.92 -3.72 -2.94
C THR A 56 -1.91 -3.44 -4.04
N ILE A 57 -2.23 -3.82 -5.29
CA ILE A 57 -1.36 -3.56 -6.45
C ILE A 57 -1.23 -2.07 -6.71
N ALA A 58 -2.34 -1.33 -6.66
CA ALA A 58 -2.35 0.11 -6.90
C ALA A 58 -1.53 0.86 -5.85
N LEU A 59 -1.63 0.46 -4.58
CA LEU A 59 -0.98 1.19 -3.50
C LEU A 59 0.46 0.75 -3.24
N PHE A 60 0.75 -0.53 -3.15
CA PHE A 60 2.15 -0.97 -3.01
C PHE A 60 2.93 -0.92 -4.33
N GLY A 61 2.31 -1.33 -5.43
CA GLY A 61 2.94 -1.29 -6.75
C GLY A 61 2.93 0.11 -7.37
N GLY A 62 1.80 0.80 -7.36
CA GLY A 62 1.65 2.14 -7.95
C GLY A 62 2.18 3.26 -7.05
N ASN A 63 1.67 3.39 -5.83
CA ASN A 63 2.00 4.48 -4.91
C ASN A 63 3.38 4.30 -4.25
N CYS A 64 3.67 3.12 -3.68
CA CYS A 64 4.97 2.83 -3.08
C CYS A 64 6.03 2.41 -4.11
N VAL A 65 5.65 2.21 -5.37
CA VAL A 65 6.53 1.94 -6.53
C VAL A 65 7.32 0.62 -6.38
N LEU A 66 6.78 -0.40 -5.72
CA LEU A 66 7.41 -1.72 -5.72
C LEU A 66 7.53 -2.25 -7.16
N LYS A 67 8.67 -2.83 -7.50
CA LYS A 67 9.08 -3.04 -8.90
C LYS A 67 8.42 -4.24 -9.56
N THR A 68 8.04 -5.23 -8.78
CA THR A 68 7.58 -6.53 -9.28
C THR A 68 6.34 -7.00 -8.54
N ILE A 69 5.55 -7.82 -9.22
CA ILE A 69 4.35 -8.40 -8.60
C ILE A 69 4.70 -9.32 -7.42
N GLU A 70 5.87 -9.92 -7.42
CA GLU A 70 6.36 -10.73 -6.32
C GLU A 70 6.60 -9.88 -5.06
N GLU A 71 7.16 -8.68 -5.21
CA GLU A 71 7.35 -7.74 -4.10
C GLU A 71 6.02 -7.24 -3.56
N VAL A 72 5.07 -6.92 -4.45
CA VAL A 72 3.70 -6.51 -4.06
C VAL A 72 2.99 -7.64 -3.31
N ALA A 73 3.07 -8.87 -3.83
CA ALA A 73 2.48 -10.05 -3.19
C ALA A 73 3.14 -10.36 -1.84
N TYR A 74 4.43 -10.10 -1.69
CA TYR A 74 5.10 -10.28 -0.40
C TYR A 74 4.68 -9.20 0.62
N ALA A 75 4.52 -7.95 0.20
CA ALA A 75 3.98 -6.90 1.05
C ALA A 75 2.53 -7.21 1.48
N ASN A 76 1.68 -7.74 0.57
CA ASN A 76 0.35 -8.26 0.90
C ASN A 76 0.42 -9.32 1.99
N TYR A 77 1.27 -10.33 1.81
CA TYR A 77 1.48 -11.38 2.81
C TYR A 77 1.85 -10.83 4.18
N VAL A 78 2.76 -9.85 4.22
CA VAL A 78 3.16 -9.22 5.49
C VAL A 78 1.98 -8.48 6.14
N CYS A 79 1.16 -7.77 5.35
CA CYS A 79 -0.05 -7.13 5.87
C CYS A 79 -1.04 -8.15 6.45
N ASP A 80 -1.27 -9.27 5.75
CA ASP A 80 -2.16 -10.35 6.19
C ASP A 80 -1.68 -10.94 7.53
N GLU A 81 -0.39 -11.26 7.64
CA GLU A 81 0.21 -11.80 8.88
C GLU A 81 0.15 -10.83 10.06
N LEU A 82 0.21 -9.53 9.79
CA LEU A 82 0.18 -8.47 10.80
C LEU A 82 -1.23 -7.94 11.09
N GLY A 83 -2.24 -8.34 10.31
CA GLY A 83 -3.62 -7.86 10.42
C GLY A 83 -3.77 -6.38 10.04
N ILE A 84 -3.02 -5.92 9.02
CA ILE A 84 -3.02 -4.53 8.55
C ILE A 84 -3.75 -4.43 7.22
N ASP A 85 -4.65 -3.45 7.08
CA ASP A 85 -5.29 -3.12 5.82
C ASP A 85 -4.28 -2.60 4.79
N THR A 86 -4.31 -3.15 3.57
CA THR A 86 -3.35 -2.80 2.52
C THR A 86 -3.59 -1.42 1.91
N ILE A 87 -4.84 -0.90 1.95
CA ILE A 87 -5.16 0.44 1.46
C ILE A 87 -4.53 1.48 2.38
N SER A 88 -4.91 1.46 3.64
CA SER A 88 -4.40 2.41 4.63
C SER A 88 -2.88 2.31 4.76
N ALA A 89 -2.33 1.10 4.81
CA ALA A 89 -0.87 0.91 4.84
C ALA A 89 -0.19 1.55 3.64
N GLY A 90 -0.63 1.25 2.43
CA GLY A 90 0.03 1.78 1.22
C GLY A 90 -0.01 3.31 1.14
N VAL A 91 -1.10 3.95 1.57
CA VAL A 91 -1.19 5.42 1.64
C VAL A 91 -0.27 5.99 2.72
N VAL A 92 -0.32 5.43 3.94
CA VAL A 92 0.50 5.89 5.08
C VAL A 92 1.99 5.73 4.78
N LEU A 93 2.39 4.60 4.20
CA LEU A 93 3.80 4.34 3.85
C LEU A 93 4.28 5.29 2.75
N GLY A 94 3.48 5.49 1.69
CA GLY A 94 3.81 6.44 0.63
C GLY A 94 3.99 7.85 1.17
N TRP A 95 3.09 8.28 2.07
CA TRP A 95 3.20 9.57 2.76
C TRP A 95 4.46 9.66 3.64
N ALA A 96 4.77 8.63 4.42
CA ALA A 96 5.94 8.62 5.30
C ALA A 96 7.26 8.70 4.49
N ILE A 97 7.36 7.95 3.38
CA ILE A 97 8.52 7.99 2.49
C ILE A 97 8.64 9.38 1.84
N GLU A 98 7.54 9.99 1.40
CA GLU A 98 7.55 11.35 0.85
C GLU A 98 7.97 12.39 1.90
N CYS A 99 7.50 12.27 3.15
CA CYS A 99 7.96 13.10 4.27
C CYS A 99 9.48 12.97 4.48
N PHE A 100 9.99 11.74 4.43
CA PHE A 100 11.42 11.48 4.55
C PHE A 100 12.22 12.11 3.41
N GLN A 101 11.80 11.93 2.16
CA GLN A 101 12.47 12.54 1.00
C GLN A 101 12.43 14.07 1.01
N LYS A 102 11.39 14.66 1.60
CA LYS A 102 11.26 16.11 1.76
C LYS A 102 11.98 16.66 3.01
N GLY A 103 12.58 15.80 3.83
CA GLY A 103 13.25 16.21 5.07
C GLY A 103 12.30 16.67 6.19
N ILE A 104 11.00 16.34 6.09
CA ILE A 104 9.99 16.58 7.14
C ILE A 104 10.15 15.56 8.26
N LEU A 105 10.40 14.30 7.90
CA LEU A 105 10.82 13.25 8.81
C LEU A 105 12.30 12.94 8.57
N SER A 106 13.07 12.87 9.63
CA SER A 106 14.49 12.56 9.59
C SER A 106 14.76 11.07 9.72
N ARG A 107 16.02 10.66 9.48
CA ARG A 107 16.47 9.31 9.77
C ARG A 107 16.31 8.94 11.25
N ASP A 108 16.50 9.90 12.14
CA ASP A 108 16.39 9.65 13.58
C ASP A 108 14.93 9.45 14.01
N ASP A 109 13.98 10.13 13.35
CA ASP A 109 12.54 9.90 13.57
C ASP A 109 12.11 8.51 13.12
N ILE A 110 12.64 8.02 12.00
CA ILE A 110 12.24 6.74 11.39
C ILE A 110 13.06 5.57 11.93
N GLY A 111 14.30 5.82 12.37
CA GLY A 111 15.25 4.80 12.83
C GLY A 111 16.16 4.24 11.74
N ARG A 112 15.86 4.50 10.46
CA ARG A 112 16.68 4.09 9.30
C ARG A 112 16.37 4.94 8.07
N ASN A 113 17.16 4.78 7.01
CA ASN A 113 16.79 5.31 5.70
C ASN A 113 15.66 4.47 5.10
N ILE A 114 14.72 5.14 4.46
CA ILE A 114 13.62 4.52 3.71
C ILE A 114 13.52 5.14 2.34
N ASP A 115 13.04 4.38 1.36
CA ASP A 115 12.86 4.90 0.00
C ASP A 115 11.68 4.20 -0.70
N PHE A 116 11.14 4.87 -1.74
CA PHE A 116 10.24 4.25 -2.70
C PHE A 116 10.94 3.11 -3.43
N SER A 117 10.15 2.15 -3.92
CA SER A 117 10.64 0.97 -4.63
C SER A 117 11.61 0.07 -3.84
N ASP A 118 11.66 0.21 -2.53
CA ASP A 118 12.47 -0.60 -1.63
C ASP A 118 11.57 -1.48 -0.73
N LEU A 119 11.53 -2.78 -1.04
CA LEU A 119 10.72 -3.74 -0.28
C LEU A 119 11.13 -3.81 1.20
N ASP A 120 12.42 -3.68 1.50
CA ASP A 120 12.91 -3.74 2.89
C ASP A 120 12.42 -2.56 3.72
N SER A 121 12.30 -1.38 3.10
CA SER A 121 11.67 -0.20 3.73
C SER A 121 10.20 -0.44 4.04
N ILE A 122 9.45 -1.02 3.09
CA ILE A 122 8.03 -1.35 3.26
C ILE A 122 7.84 -2.35 4.39
N VAL A 123 8.56 -3.47 4.36
CA VAL A 123 8.48 -4.52 5.38
C VAL A 123 8.85 -4.00 6.77
N TYR A 124 9.90 -3.18 6.86
CA TYR A 124 10.28 -2.53 8.11
C TYR A 124 9.15 -1.68 8.68
N LEU A 125 8.60 -0.77 7.87
CA LEU A 125 7.55 0.15 8.31
C LEU A 125 6.27 -0.60 8.72
N LEU A 126 5.86 -1.63 7.98
CA LEU A 126 4.72 -2.47 8.37
C LEU A 126 4.93 -3.12 9.74
N ASN A 127 6.12 -3.64 10.01
CA ASN A 127 6.44 -4.25 11.30
C ASN A 127 6.40 -3.25 12.47
N VAL A 128 6.98 -2.07 12.31
CA VAL A 128 6.96 -1.06 13.38
C VAL A 128 5.56 -0.49 13.59
N ILE A 129 4.73 -0.37 12.54
CA ILE A 129 3.31 0.01 12.65
C ILE A 129 2.55 -1.02 13.49
N ALA A 130 2.66 -2.31 13.14
CA ALA A 130 1.96 -3.37 13.86
C ALA A 130 2.31 -3.43 15.35
N LYS A 131 3.57 -3.17 15.68
CA LYS A 131 4.08 -3.18 17.05
C LYS A 131 3.93 -1.84 17.78
N ARG A 132 3.57 -0.79 17.08
CA ARG A 132 3.56 0.60 17.57
C ARG A 132 4.92 1.03 18.15
N GLU A 133 6.01 0.62 17.52
CA GLU A 133 7.36 0.94 17.92
C GLU A 133 7.90 2.19 17.20
N GLY A 134 8.48 3.14 17.94
CA GLY A 134 9.07 4.35 17.37
C GLY A 134 8.08 5.13 16.49
N ILE A 135 8.47 5.40 15.22
CA ILE A 135 7.61 6.07 14.25
C ILE A 135 6.31 5.28 13.96
N GLY A 136 6.32 3.98 14.21
CA GLY A 136 5.17 3.11 13.96
C GLY A 136 3.95 3.49 14.80
N ASP A 137 4.14 4.02 16.01
CA ASP A 137 3.02 4.49 16.83
C ASP A 137 2.30 5.69 16.19
N LEU A 138 3.05 6.60 15.59
CA LEU A 138 2.49 7.71 14.83
C LEU A 138 1.77 7.23 13.56
N LEU A 139 2.40 6.36 12.78
CA LEU A 139 1.88 5.88 11.50
C LEU A 139 0.64 5.01 11.68
N ALA A 140 0.53 4.26 12.77
CA ALA A 140 -0.63 3.43 13.10
C ALA A 140 -1.93 4.23 13.34
N GLU A 141 -1.83 5.55 13.52
CA GLU A 141 -2.99 6.44 13.67
C GLU A 141 -3.68 6.79 12.34
N GLY A 142 -3.11 6.38 11.21
CA GLY A 142 -3.56 6.72 9.87
C GLY A 142 -3.01 8.05 9.37
N VAL A 143 -3.07 8.26 8.04
CA VAL A 143 -2.37 9.36 7.37
C VAL A 143 -2.82 10.74 7.84
N LYS A 144 -4.11 10.93 8.12
CA LYS A 144 -4.64 12.22 8.59
C LYS A 144 -4.01 12.64 9.91
N ARG A 145 -4.13 11.77 10.94
CA ARG A 145 -3.61 12.08 12.28
C ARG A 145 -2.09 12.13 12.32
N ALA A 146 -1.44 11.28 11.53
CA ALA A 146 0.00 11.31 11.38
C ALA A 146 0.47 12.65 10.81
N ALA A 147 -0.18 13.14 9.75
CA ALA A 147 0.14 14.42 9.13
C ALA A 147 -0.14 15.63 10.07
N GLU A 148 -1.27 15.64 10.74
CA GLU A 148 -1.63 16.66 11.74
C GLU A 148 -0.60 16.76 12.87
N LYS A 149 -0.10 15.62 13.37
CA LYS A 149 0.91 15.57 14.42
C LYS A 149 2.31 15.95 13.94
N THR A 150 2.65 15.58 12.72
CA THR A 150 3.97 15.86 12.12
C THR A 150 4.09 17.32 11.69
N GLY A 151 3.03 17.91 11.14
CA GLY A 151 3.06 19.28 10.63
C GLY A 151 4.00 19.42 9.43
N GLY A 152 4.73 20.53 9.37
CA GLY A 152 5.71 20.79 8.30
C GLY A 152 5.11 20.91 6.89
N GLY A 153 3.78 21.05 6.78
CA GLY A 153 3.05 21.08 5.51
C GLY A 153 2.79 19.71 4.91
N SER A 154 3.01 18.65 5.69
CA SER A 154 2.81 17.25 5.27
C SER A 154 1.35 16.91 4.99
N GLU A 155 0.41 17.68 5.54
CA GLU A 155 -1.03 17.55 5.32
C GLU A 155 -1.42 17.75 3.84
N ARG A 156 -0.61 18.50 3.08
CA ARG A 156 -0.89 18.80 1.67
C ARG A 156 -0.84 17.58 0.75
N PHE A 157 -0.15 16.53 1.17
CA PHE A 157 -0.03 15.28 0.42
C PHE A 157 -0.48 14.06 1.23
N ALA A 158 -1.11 14.27 2.36
CA ALA A 158 -1.81 13.23 3.11
C ALA A 158 -3.17 12.94 2.45
N ILE A 159 -3.19 11.96 1.53
CA ILE A 159 -4.36 11.66 0.69
C ILE A 159 -5.40 10.91 1.50
N GLN A 160 -6.50 11.59 1.84
CA GLN A 160 -7.60 11.03 2.63
C GLN A 160 -8.89 11.86 2.47
N VAL A 161 -10.03 11.28 2.78
CA VAL A 161 -11.31 12.00 2.94
C VAL A 161 -11.96 11.59 4.25
N LYS A 162 -12.28 12.56 5.11
CA LYS A 162 -12.86 12.34 6.44
C LYS A 162 -12.04 11.44 7.37
N GLY A 163 -10.73 11.31 7.10
CA GLY A 163 -9.80 10.48 7.87
C GLY A 163 -9.65 9.05 7.36
N LEU A 164 -10.36 8.68 6.30
CA LEU A 164 -10.17 7.41 5.61
C LEU A 164 -9.21 7.61 4.43
N GLU A 165 -8.19 6.79 4.35
CA GLU A 165 -7.21 6.79 3.28
C GLU A 165 -7.85 6.48 1.93
N TRP A 166 -7.30 7.10 0.89
CA TRP A 166 -7.84 7.01 -0.45
C TRP A 166 -7.49 5.68 -1.11
N SER A 167 -8.49 5.01 -1.69
CA SER A 167 -8.27 3.78 -2.44
C SER A 167 -7.49 4.01 -3.76
N GLY A 168 -7.07 2.93 -4.40
CA GLY A 168 -6.13 2.96 -5.52
C GLY A 168 -6.64 3.53 -6.85
N TYR A 169 -7.81 4.20 -6.87
CA TYR A 169 -8.39 4.78 -8.08
C TYR A 169 -7.84 6.19 -8.36
N GLU A 170 -7.38 6.40 -9.58
CA GLU A 170 -6.95 7.72 -10.06
C GLU A 170 -8.18 8.54 -10.49
N CYS A 171 -8.63 9.42 -9.61
CA CYS A 171 -9.88 10.19 -9.77
C CYS A 171 -9.86 11.18 -10.93
N ARG A 172 -8.70 11.60 -11.42
CA ARG A 172 -8.61 12.43 -12.64
C ARG A 172 -9.11 11.69 -13.88
N ASN A 173 -8.98 10.35 -13.88
CA ASN A 173 -9.46 9.48 -14.96
C ASN A 173 -10.85 8.88 -14.66
N ALA A 174 -11.33 9.01 -13.43
CA ALA A 174 -12.61 8.47 -12.98
C ALA A 174 -13.42 9.52 -12.19
N PRO A 175 -13.97 10.55 -12.85
CA PRO A 175 -14.68 11.65 -12.17
C PRO A 175 -15.85 11.20 -11.30
N SER A 176 -16.54 10.11 -11.67
CA SER A 176 -17.62 9.52 -10.85
C SER A 176 -17.10 8.99 -9.51
N MET A 177 -15.93 8.37 -9.49
CA MET A 177 -15.27 7.93 -8.25
C MET A 177 -14.84 9.12 -7.40
N MET A 178 -14.32 10.18 -8.02
CA MET A 178 -14.00 11.42 -7.32
C MET A 178 -15.23 12.00 -6.62
N LEU A 179 -16.36 12.06 -7.32
CA LEU A 179 -17.61 12.54 -6.73
C LEU A 179 -18.06 11.63 -5.57
N ALA A 180 -17.97 10.31 -5.74
CA ALA A 180 -18.31 9.35 -4.68
C ALA A 180 -17.47 9.60 -3.43
N TYR A 181 -16.16 9.70 -3.55
CA TYR A 181 -15.25 9.94 -2.40
C TYR A 181 -15.52 11.28 -1.71
N LEU A 182 -15.83 12.33 -2.47
CA LEU A 182 -16.11 13.65 -1.89
C LEU A 182 -17.47 13.71 -1.18
N THR A 183 -18.44 12.88 -1.57
CA THR A 183 -19.82 12.93 -1.05
C THR A 183 -20.17 11.75 -0.15
N ALA A 184 -19.42 10.65 -0.16
CA ALA A 184 -19.69 9.48 0.67
C ALA A 184 -19.68 9.81 2.16
N ASP A 185 -20.60 9.24 2.91
CA ASP A 185 -20.73 9.47 4.34
C ASP A 185 -19.50 8.98 5.11
N VAL A 186 -18.92 7.88 4.67
CA VAL A 186 -17.77 7.21 5.31
C VAL A 186 -16.40 7.77 4.89
N GLY A 187 -16.31 8.57 3.84
CA GLY A 187 -15.04 9.12 3.31
C GLY A 187 -14.62 8.49 1.99
N ALA A 188 -13.33 8.27 1.80
CA ALA A 188 -12.73 7.80 0.54
C ALA A 188 -12.94 6.29 0.30
N HIS A 189 -14.18 5.86 0.21
CA HIS A 189 -14.53 4.44 0.04
C HIS A 189 -15.52 4.24 -1.10
#